data_d64abe3eb09d5531caf8f355f10a88e6
#
_entry.id   d64abe3eb09d5531caf8f355f10a88e6
#
_cell.length_a   1.000
_cell.length_b   1.000
_cell.length_c   1.000
_cell.angle_alpha   90.00
_cell.angle_beta   90.00
_cell.angle_gamma   90.00
#
_symmetry.space_group_name_H-M   'P 1'
#
loop_
_entity.id
_entity.type
_entity.pdbx_description
1 polymer ?
#
loop_
_entity_poly.entity_id
_entity_poly.type
_entity_poly.pdbx_seq_one_letter_code
_entity_poly.pdbx_strand_id
1 'polypeptide(L)' 'MITGKFPAGDNIVCEVVGDTLVLTIDLKAQAVPSATGKTLLIASTRGAVPVSYPSLPGLKVSVNVTIPAR' A
#
# COMPACT_ATOMS: atom_id res chain seq x y z
N MET A 1 -16.90 -13.24 -10.75
CA MET A 1 -15.46 -12.98 -10.85
C MET A 1 -14.88 -12.66 -9.49
N ILE A 2 -13.85 -13.33 -9.16
CA ILE A 2 -13.23 -13.14 -7.85
C ILE A 2 -12.08 -12.16 -7.97
N THR A 3 -12.12 -11.16 -7.12
CA THR A 3 -10.99 -10.30 -6.97
C THR A 3 -10.31 -10.66 -5.67
N GLY A 4 -9.04 -10.94 -5.74
CA GLY A 4 -8.31 -11.30 -4.54
C GLY A 4 -7.84 -10.07 -3.80
N LYS A 5 -7.86 -10.16 -2.49
CA LYS A 5 -7.16 -9.20 -1.66
C LYS A 5 -5.78 -9.73 -1.37
N PHE A 6 -4.79 -8.85 -1.38
CA PHE A 6 -3.44 -9.28 -1.07
C PHE A 6 -2.72 -8.18 -0.29
N PRO A 7 -1.81 -8.55 0.61
CA PRO A 7 -1.03 -7.56 1.32
C PRO A 7 0.00 -6.92 0.39
N ALA A 8 0.17 -5.63 0.54
CA ALA A 8 1.11 -4.89 -0.30
C ALA A 8 2.07 -4.12 0.59
N GLY A 9 2.88 -4.85 1.35
CA GLY A 9 3.80 -4.24 2.28
C GLY A 9 3.23 -4.18 3.68
N ASP A 10 3.51 -3.10 4.38
CA ASP A 10 3.10 -2.96 5.77
C ASP A 10 1.79 -2.22 5.87
N ASN A 11 0.79 -2.87 6.44
CA ASN A 11 -0.50 -2.25 6.76
C ASN A 11 -1.26 -1.77 5.53
N ILE A 12 -1.05 -2.42 4.39
CA ILE A 12 -1.77 -2.10 3.17
C ILE A 12 -2.32 -3.39 2.58
N VAL A 13 -3.60 -3.38 2.31
CA VAL A 13 -4.23 -4.48 1.59
C VAL A 13 -4.76 -3.92 0.29
N CYS A 14 -4.41 -4.55 -0.80
CA CYS A 14 -4.86 -4.17 -2.13
C CYS A 14 -5.91 -5.12 -2.63
N GLU A 15 -6.84 -4.58 -3.39
CA GLU A 15 -7.88 -5.40 -4.01
C GLU A 15 -8.22 -4.79 -5.36
N VAL A 16 -8.31 -5.61 -6.40
CA VAL A 16 -8.79 -5.16 -7.69
C VAL A 16 -10.27 -5.50 -7.79
N VAL A 17 -11.08 -4.48 -7.98
CA VAL A 17 -12.53 -4.65 -8.12
C VAL A 17 -12.92 -4.07 -9.46
N GLY A 18 -13.26 -4.94 -10.41
CA GLY A 18 -13.50 -4.51 -11.79
C GLY A 18 -12.27 -3.83 -12.35
N ASP A 19 -12.40 -2.56 -12.67
CA ASP A 19 -11.30 -1.75 -13.20
C ASP A 19 -10.73 -0.79 -12.15
N THR A 20 -10.99 -1.05 -10.88
CA THR A 20 -10.59 -0.16 -9.79
C THR A 20 -9.65 -0.88 -8.84
N LEU A 21 -8.58 -0.21 -8.47
CA LEU A 21 -7.69 -0.69 -7.43
C LEU A 21 -8.09 -0.04 -6.11
N VAL A 22 -8.39 -0.86 -5.12
CA VAL A 22 -8.79 -0.40 -3.80
C VAL A 22 -7.69 -0.72 -2.80
N LEU A 23 -7.32 0.28 -2.03
CA LEU A 23 -6.32 0.11 -0.98
C LEU A 23 -7.00 0.31 0.37
N THR A 24 -6.75 -0.63 1.27
CA THR A 24 -7.27 -0.54 2.64
C THR A 24 -6.11 -0.38 3.60
N ILE A 25 -6.16 0.67 4.39
CA ILE A 25 -5.10 1.02 5.32
C ILE A 25 -5.74 1.33 6.67
N ASP A 26 -5.22 0.69 7.71
CA ASP A 26 -5.71 0.93 9.06
C ASP A 26 -5.02 2.17 9.62
N LEU A 27 -5.76 3.25 9.79
CA LEU A 27 -5.20 4.50 10.26
C LEU A 27 -4.94 4.51 11.77
N LYS A 28 -5.34 3.47 12.46
CA LYS A 28 -5.05 3.30 13.88
C LYS A 28 -3.82 2.47 14.14
N ALA A 29 -3.17 2.00 13.08
CA ALA A 29 -1.95 1.22 13.24
C ALA A 29 -0.85 2.06 13.86
N GLN A 30 0.02 1.39 14.59
CA GLN A 30 1.14 2.08 15.23
C GLN A 30 2.13 2.56 14.17
N ALA A 31 2.45 3.85 14.25
CA ALA A 31 3.41 4.43 13.32
C ALA A 31 4.82 4.01 13.69
N VAL A 32 5.67 3.86 12.69
CA VAL A 32 7.08 3.53 12.91
C VAL A 32 7.94 4.58 12.22
N PRO A 33 9.14 4.85 12.75
CA PRO A 33 10.01 5.83 12.12
C PRO A 33 10.40 5.43 10.70
N SER A 34 10.46 6.42 9.81
CA SER A 34 11.01 6.19 8.49
C SER A 34 12.53 6.06 8.57
N ALA A 35 13.13 5.71 7.44
CA ALA A 35 14.58 5.53 7.40
C ALA A 35 15.33 6.81 7.77
N THR A 36 14.77 7.97 7.44
CA THR A 36 15.41 9.23 7.78
C THR A 36 15.08 9.72 9.18
N GLY A 37 14.07 9.14 9.81
CA GLY A 37 13.61 9.58 11.12
C GLY A 37 12.84 10.87 11.12
N LYS A 38 12.58 11.46 9.95
CA LYS A 38 11.88 12.74 9.88
C LYS A 38 10.37 12.59 9.78
N THR A 39 9.92 11.40 9.45
CA THR A 39 8.50 11.10 9.37
C THR A 39 8.23 9.77 10.05
N LEU A 40 6.97 9.56 10.35
CA LEU A 40 6.51 8.28 10.85
C LEU A 40 5.66 7.63 9.78
N LEU A 41 5.87 6.35 9.56
CA LEU A 41 5.12 5.59 8.56
C LEU A 41 3.93 4.90 9.22
N ILE A 42 2.75 5.17 8.69
CA ILE A 42 1.54 4.44 9.09
C ILE A 42 1.43 3.20 8.23
N ALA A 43 1.75 3.32 6.95
CA ALA A 43 1.69 2.22 6.00
C ALA A 43 2.68 2.46 4.90
N SER A 44 3.21 1.39 4.33
CA SER A 44 4.17 1.52 3.25
C SER A 44 4.23 0.23 2.45
N THR A 45 4.27 0.36 1.13
CA THR A 45 4.50 -0.79 0.27
C THR A 45 5.97 -1.19 0.23
N ARG A 46 6.86 -0.38 0.79
CA ARG A 46 8.30 -0.63 0.79
C ARG A 46 8.84 -0.81 -0.62
N GLY A 47 8.49 0.13 -1.47
CA GLY A 47 8.85 0.08 -2.87
C GLY A 47 7.64 -0.30 -3.70
N ALA A 48 7.88 -0.68 -4.94
CA ALA A 48 6.79 -1.00 -5.86
C ALA A 48 6.37 -2.46 -5.67
N VAL A 49 5.07 -2.68 -5.62
CA VAL A 49 4.48 -4.00 -5.47
C VAL A 49 3.71 -4.32 -6.75
N PRO A 50 3.96 -5.48 -7.38
CA PRO A 50 3.24 -5.82 -8.60
C PRO A 50 1.77 -6.09 -8.33
N VAL A 51 0.95 -5.66 -9.28
CA VAL A 51 -0.50 -5.87 -9.22
C VAL A 51 -0.90 -6.61 -10.49
N SER A 52 -1.64 -7.70 -10.33
CA SER A 52 -2.10 -8.49 -11.46
C SER A 52 -3.35 -7.86 -12.05
N TYR A 53 -3.20 -7.24 -13.20
CA TYR A 53 -4.31 -6.66 -13.94
C TYR A 53 -3.99 -6.78 -15.42
N PRO A 54 -4.63 -7.74 -16.11
CA PRO A 54 -4.21 -8.10 -17.49
C PRO A 54 -4.21 -6.94 -18.48
N SER A 55 -5.10 -5.97 -18.32
CA SER A 55 -5.15 -4.84 -19.25
C SER A 55 -3.95 -3.91 -19.11
N LEU A 56 -3.21 -3.99 -18.00
CA LEU A 56 -2.05 -3.17 -17.75
C LEU A 56 -0.90 -4.07 -17.28
N PRO A 57 -0.27 -4.77 -18.23
CA PRO A 57 0.83 -5.66 -17.83
C PRO A 57 1.96 -4.87 -17.19
N GLY A 58 2.53 -5.43 -16.13
CA GLY A 58 3.59 -4.75 -15.42
C GLY A 58 3.13 -3.70 -14.44
N LEU A 59 1.84 -3.64 -14.16
CA LEU A 59 1.30 -2.66 -13.22
C LEU A 59 1.91 -2.86 -11.83
N LYS A 60 2.31 -1.76 -11.22
CA LYS A 60 2.85 -1.77 -9.86
C LYS A 60 2.25 -0.63 -9.07
N VAL A 61 2.18 -0.81 -7.76
CA VAL A 61 1.70 0.22 -6.86
C VAL A 61 2.78 0.54 -5.83
N SER A 62 2.94 1.82 -5.54
CA SER A 62 3.87 2.27 -4.52
C SER A 62 3.17 3.35 -3.70
N VAL A 63 3.00 3.09 -2.42
CA VAL A 63 2.24 3.97 -1.54
C VAL A 63 2.94 4.10 -0.21
N ASN A 64 2.99 5.32 0.30
CA ASN A 64 3.45 5.58 1.66
C ASN A 64 2.45 6.50 2.34
N VAL A 65 2.03 6.11 3.52
CA VAL A 65 1.16 6.93 4.35
C VAL A 65 1.97 7.37 5.55
N THR A 66 2.17 8.67 5.68
CA THR A 66 3.10 9.20 6.67
C THR A 66 2.49 10.35 7.45
N ILE A 67 3.08 10.59 8.61
CA ILE A 67 2.81 11.80 9.39
C ILE A 67 4.16 12.40 9.80
N PRO A 68 4.19 13.69 10.12
CA PRO A 68 5.43 14.30 10.60
C PRO A 68 5.89 13.63 11.90
N ALA A 69 7.19 13.54 12.09
CA ALA A 69 7.75 12.85 13.25
C ALA A 69 7.71 13.70 14.51
N ARG A 70 7.12 14.86 14.46
CA ARG A 70 7.05 15.67 15.67
C ARG A 70 5.86 16.56 15.67
#